data_62d03501cc8d8292eed5d5fb07aa4438
#
_entry.id   62d03501cc8d8292eed5d5fb07aa4438
#
_cell.length_a   1.000
_cell.length_b   1.000
_cell.length_c   1.000
_cell.angle_alpha   90.00
_cell.angle_beta   90.00
_cell.angle_gamma   90.00
#
_symmetry.space_group_name_H-M   'P 1'
#
loop_
_entity.id
_entity.type
_entity.pdbx_description
1 polymer ?
#
loop_
_entity_poly.entity_id
_entity_poly.type
_entity_poly.pdbx_seq_one_letter_code
_entity_poly.pdbx_strand_id
1 'polypeptide(L)'
;NPTSKKQKEQLLNWLIPVRKYGKPVFVINYGVGEKVRQDLLKKSEQTKFVNELLPSFEANMTYVPVQSFNADNITSLADVKNFLVLLNPEKFKNIDAFFEYLKETDYDLLLIELSHNGKFMTKEQISVLKRKKNGAIRKVIAYFSIGEAGNYRSYWKEEWNNKSKRPNWIVEENPYWKGDFIVKYWSSEWKQIVKDYQKKLDEIGVDGYLLDTVDTYYNFEDKSEKTGKLID
;
A
#
# COMPACT_ATOMS: atom_id res chain seq x y z
N ASN A 1 -0.08 -18.16 8.16
CA ASN A 1 0.99 -19.16 8.20
C ASN A 1 2.31 -18.49 7.80
N PRO A 2 3.42 -18.78 8.50
CA PRO A 2 4.71 -18.22 8.11
C PRO A 2 5.08 -18.74 6.71
N THR A 3 5.66 -17.84 5.90
CA THR A 3 6.13 -18.15 4.54
C THR A 3 7.11 -19.34 4.59
N SER A 4 6.86 -20.39 3.82
CA SER A 4 7.72 -21.58 3.78
C SER A 4 9.11 -21.25 3.24
N LYS A 5 10.10 -22.11 3.53
CA LYS A 5 11.47 -21.95 3.01
C LYS A 5 11.49 -21.87 1.49
N LYS A 6 10.72 -22.72 0.80
CA LYS A 6 10.60 -22.75 -0.66
C LYS A 6 10.04 -21.44 -1.22
N GLN A 7 8.98 -20.90 -0.60
CA GLN A 7 8.42 -19.61 -1.00
C GLN A 7 9.40 -18.46 -0.81
N LYS A 8 10.16 -18.45 0.29
CA LYS A 8 11.21 -17.44 0.53
C LYS A 8 12.30 -17.50 -0.55
N GLU A 9 12.75 -18.70 -0.91
CA GLU A 9 13.75 -18.90 -1.97
C GLU A 9 13.21 -18.41 -3.32
N GLN A 10 11.97 -18.71 -3.66
CA GLN A 10 11.33 -18.21 -4.88
C GLN A 10 11.26 -16.67 -4.91
N LEU A 11 10.81 -16.05 -3.84
CA LEU A 11 10.76 -14.59 -3.74
C LEU A 11 12.15 -13.96 -3.90
N LEU A 12 13.18 -14.51 -3.26
CA LEU A 12 14.55 -14.02 -3.41
C LEU A 12 15.04 -14.16 -4.85
N ASN A 13 14.75 -15.28 -5.52
CA ASN A 13 15.12 -15.50 -6.92
C ASN A 13 14.48 -14.49 -7.88
N TRP A 14 13.29 -13.98 -7.56
CA TRP A 14 12.64 -12.92 -8.35
C TRP A 14 13.14 -11.53 -7.99
N LEU A 15 13.35 -11.24 -6.72
CA LEU A 15 13.65 -9.89 -6.23
C LEU A 15 15.13 -9.50 -6.35
N ILE A 16 16.06 -10.46 -6.25
CA ILE A 16 17.49 -10.18 -6.40
C ILE A 16 17.83 -9.62 -7.80
N PRO A 17 17.31 -10.15 -8.91
CA PRO A 17 17.50 -9.53 -10.23
C PRO A 17 16.97 -8.10 -10.29
N VAL A 18 15.77 -7.84 -9.74
CA VAL A 18 15.19 -6.49 -9.70
C VAL A 18 16.16 -5.50 -9.02
N ARG A 19 16.73 -5.92 -7.88
CA ARG A 19 17.71 -5.09 -7.16
C ARG A 19 19.00 -4.88 -7.96
N LYS A 20 19.48 -5.91 -8.69
CA LYS A 20 20.66 -5.81 -9.56
C LYS A 20 20.45 -4.83 -10.73
N TYR A 21 19.22 -4.63 -11.19
CA TYR A 21 18.85 -3.61 -12.17
C TYR A 21 18.70 -2.21 -11.56
N GLY A 22 19.16 -2.00 -10.31
CA GLY A 22 19.15 -0.68 -9.64
C GLY A 22 17.79 -0.26 -9.07
N LYS A 23 16.77 -1.15 -9.09
CA LYS A 23 15.47 -0.84 -8.49
C LYS A 23 15.50 -1.14 -6.99
N PRO A 24 15.00 -0.24 -6.12
CA PRO A 24 14.83 -0.54 -4.71
C PRO A 24 13.78 -1.64 -4.50
N VAL A 25 14.00 -2.49 -3.50
CA VAL A 25 13.07 -3.55 -3.10
C VAL A 25 12.68 -3.30 -1.65
N PHE A 26 11.40 -3.06 -1.43
CA PHE A 26 10.79 -2.85 -0.12
C PHE A 26 10.09 -4.13 0.33
N VAL A 27 10.38 -4.60 1.54
CA VAL A 27 9.83 -5.86 2.04
C VAL A 27 9.12 -5.63 3.36
N ILE A 28 7.86 -5.98 3.41
CA ILE A 28 7.04 -5.95 4.62
C ILE A 28 7.10 -7.33 5.26
N ASN A 29 7.56 -7.39 6.51
CA ASN A 29 7.54 -8.57 7.35
C ASN A 29 6.57 -8.32 8.52
N TYR A 30 5.94 -9.37 9.02
CA TYR A 30 5.00 -9.28 10.14
C TYR A 30 5.54 -10.02 11.34
N GLY A 31 5.43 -9.39 12.51
CA GLY A 31 5.90 -9.96 13.77
C GLY A 31 6.35 -8.91 14.77
N VAL A 32 6.85 -9.39 15.88
CA VAL A 32 7.35 -8.55 16.97
C VAL A 32 8.66 -9.10 17.52
N GLY A 33 9.43 -8.22 18.14
CA GLY A 33 10.61 -8.59 18.91
C GLY A 33 11.94 -8.15 18.30
N GLU A 34 12.83 -7.76 19.19
CA GLU A 34 14.14 -7.20 18.82
C GLU A 34 15.02 -8.20 18.06
N LYS A 35 14.97 -9.48 18.40
CA LYS A 35 15.73 -10.52 17.69
C LYS A 35 15.31 -10.61 16.21
N VAL A 36 14.01 -10.55 15.93
CA VAL A 36 13.50 -10.58 14.55
C VAL A 36 13.96 -9.33 13.80
N ARG A 37 13.89 -8.17 14.43
CA ARG A 37 14.37 -6.90 13.85
C ARG A 37 15.85 -6.96 13.51
N GLN A 38 16.70 -7.47 14.39
CA GLN A 38 18.15 -7.63 14.16
C GLN A 38 18.44 -8.62 13.02
N ASP A 39 17.69 -9.71 12.90
CA ASP A 39 17.82 -10.65 11.79
C ASP A 39 17.42 -10.01 10.46
N LEU A 40 16.40 -9.17 10.45
CA LEU A 40 15.99 -8.40 9.26
C LEU A 40 17.03 -7.34 8.90
N LEU A 41 17.66 -6.68 9.86
CA LEU A 41 18.73 -5.73 9.61
C LEU A 41 19.90 -6.41 8.88
N LYS A 42 20.36 -7.57 9.37
CA LYS A 42 21.39 -8.38 8.69
C LYS A 42 20.99 -8.78 7.26
N LYS A 43 19.73 -9.17 7.06
CA LYS A 43 19.20 -9.46 5.71
C LYS A 43 19.21 -8.24 4.81
N SER A 44 18.87 -7.06 5.34
CA SER A 44 18.95 -5.81 4.58
C SER A 44 20.36 -5.51 4.11
N GLU A 45 21.35 -5.75 4.97
CA GLU A 45 22.77 -5.59 4.62
C GLU A 45 23.22 -6.55 3.51
N GLN A 46 22.76 -7.81 3.55
CA GLN A 46 23.10 -8.85 2.56
C GLN A 46 22.42 -8.65 1.20
N THR A 47 21.12 -8.35 1.22
CA THR A 47 20.31 -8.28 -0.01
C THR A 47 20.23 -6.88 -0.59
N LYS A 48 20.52 -5.86 0.21
CA LYS A 48 20.26 -4.44 -0.07
C LYS A 48 18.75 -4.15 -0.24
N PHE A 49 17.90 -4.99 0.32
CA PHE A 49 16.47 -4.73 0.43
C PHE A 49 16.21 -3.84 1.64
N VAL A 50 15.19 -3.01 1.54
CA VAL A 50 14.67 -2.25 2.69
C VAL A 50 13.59 -3.11 3.35
N ASN A 51 13.92 -3.72 4.49
CA ASN A 51 13.01 -4.56 5.24
C ASN A 51 12.37 -3.77 6.37
N GLU A 52 11.06 -3.93 6.56
CA GLU A 52 10.35 -3.44 7.74
C GLU A 52 9.60 -4.55 8.45
N LEU A 53 9.40 -4.38 9.76
CA LEU A 53 8.73 -5.32 10.64
C LEU A 53 7.49 -4.67 11.23
N LEU A 54 6.34 -4.97 10.66
CA LEU A 54 5.05 -4.49 11.13
C LEU A 54 4.52 -5.38 12.26
N PRO A 55 3.97 -4.80 13.33
CA PRO A 55 3.45 -5.56 14.47
C PRO A 55 2.17 -6.34 14.14
N SER A 56 1.40 -5.90 13.14
CA SER A 56 0.18 -6.56 12.68
C SER A 56 -0.08 -6.34 11.20
N PHE A 57 -0.98 -7.16 10.61
CA PHE A 57 -1.46 -7.00 9.23
C PHE A 57 -2.38 -5.78 9.05
N GLU A 58 -2.87 -5.19 10.14
CA GLU A 58 -3.82 -4.08 10.06
C GLU A 58 -3.19 -2.79 9.53
N ALA A 59 -1.85 -2.66 9.54
CA ALA A 59 -1.12 -1.47 9.05
C ALA A 59 -1.74 -0.15 9.53
N ASN A 60 -2.05 -0.07 10.83
CA ASN A 60 -2.82 1.03 11.45
C ASN A 60 -2.08 1.78 12.56
N MET A 61 -0.78 1.54 12.71
CA MET A 61 0.08 2.21 13.70
C MET A 61 1.52 2.34 13.21
N THR A 62 2.27 3.26 13.82
CA THR A 62 3.72 3.35 13.65
C THR A 62 4.41 2.19 14.36
N TYR A 63 5.63 1.91 13.95
CA TYR A 63 6.49 0.87 14.52
C TYR A 63 7.94 1.35 14.54
N VAL A 64 8.80 0.67 15.29
CA VAL A 64 10.23 0.94 15.26
C VAL A 64 10.81 0.39 13.96
N PRO A 65 11.42 1.22 13.11
CA PRO A 65 11.95 0.74 11.83
C PRO A 65 13.12 -0.23 12.03
N VAL A 66 13.33 -1.10 11.04
CA VAL A 66 14.45 -2.04 11.04
C VAL A 66 15.78 -1.31 10.98
N GLN A 67 15.89 -0.35 10.07
CA GLN A 67 17.00 0.63 10.08
C GLN A 67 16.57 1.89 10.82
N SER A 68 17.48 2.42 11.65
CA SER A 68 17.20 3.60 12.46
C SER A 68 16.79 4.82 11.64
N PHE A 69 16.01 5.70 12.26
CA PHE A 69 15.74 7.02 11.71
C PHE A 69 17.04 7.79 11.43
N ASN A 70 17.00 8.65 10.44
CA ASN A 70 18.13 9.46 9.99
C ASN A 70 17.67 10.87 9.58
N ALA A 71 18.61 11.76 9.40
CA ALA A 71 18.37 13.14 8.94
C ALA A 71 18.74 13.35 7.45
N ASP A 72 18.87 12.27 6.68
CA ASP A 72 19.18 12.35 5.26
C ASP A 72 17.95 12.86 4.47
N ASN A 73 18.22 13.68 3.47
CA ASN A 73 17.21 14.06 2.49
C ASN A 73 16.98 12.92 1.49
N ILE A 74 15.74 12.49 1.34
CA ILE A 74 15.35 11.43 0.41
C ILE A 74 14.94 12.07 -0.91
N THR A 75 15.80 11.98 -1.91
CA THR A 75 15.56 12.54 -3.24
C THR A 75 14.99 11.50 -4.20
N SER A 76 15.36 10.23 -4.02
CA SER A 76 14.85 9.10 -4.78
C SER A 76 14.47 7.94 -3.88
N LEU A 77 13.71 6.96 -4.40
CA LEU A 77 13.40 5.74 -3.67
C LEU A 77 14.64 4.88 -3.37
N ALA A 78 15.75 5.10 -4.10
CA ALA A 78 17.00 4.37 -3.83
C ALA A 78 17.70 4.86 -2.55
N ASP A 79 17.37 6.05 -2.06
CA ASP A 79 17.96 6.64 -0.85
C ASP A 79 17.25 6.15 0.43
N VAL A 80 16.06 5.55 0.29
CA VAL A 80 15.21 5.12 1.40
C VAL A 80 15.85 3.99 2.20
N LYS A 81 15.96 4.17 3.51
CA LYS A 81 16.49 3.19 4.47
C LYS A 81 15.41 2.60 5.37
N ASN A 82 14.33 3.34 5.58
CA ASN A 82 13.18 2.90 6.38
C ASN A 82 11.89 3.48 5.80
N PHE A 83 10.76 2.81 6.05
CA PHE A 83 9.47 3.28 5.56
C PHE A 83 8.33 2.93 6.53
N LEU A 84 7.28 3.73 6.51
CA LEU A 84 6.04 3.46 7.25
C LEU A 84 4.99 2.95 6.28
N VAL A 85 4.31 1.85 6.63
CA VAL A 85 3.08 1.39 5.99
C VAL A 85 1.93 1.67 6.94
N LEU A 86 1.01 2.55 6.54
CA LEU A 86 -0.17 2.88 7.33
C LEU A 86 -1.36 3.06 6.38
N LEU A 87 -2.11 1.96 6.18
CA LEU A 87 -3.17 1.85 5.19
C LEU A 87 -4.58 1.94 5.81
N ASN A 88 -4.69 1.76 7.13
CA ASN A 88 -5.96 1.74 7.84
C ASN A 88 -6.02 2.89 8.85
N PRO A 89 -6.47 4.10 8.43
CA PRO A 89 -6.53 5.29 9.27
C PRO A 89 -7.76 5.34 10.18
N GLU A 90 -8.60 4.30 10.23
CA GLU A 90 -9.90 4.29 10.94
C GLU A 90 -9.78 4.51 12.45
N LYS A 91 -8.61 4.21 13.04
CA LYS A 91 -8.33 4.49 14.46
C LYS A 91 -8.22 5.98 14.77
N PHE A 92 -7.98 6.80 13.76
CA PHE A 92 -7.89 8.24 13.93
C PHE A 92 -9.30 8.85 13.87
N LYS A 93 -9.52 9.91 14.67
CA LYS A 93 -10.81 10.59 14.71
C LYS A 93 -11.26 11.13 13.34
N ASN A 94 -10.32 11.60 12.55
CA ASN A 94 -10.53 12.17 11.22
C ASN A 94 -9.18 12.28 10.47
N ILE A 95 -9.23 12.76 9.23
CA ILE A 95 -8.05 12.92 8.38
C ILE A 95 -7.04 13.92 8.96
N ASP A 96 -7.49 14.97 9.66
CA ASP A 96 -6.60 15.97 10.24
C ASP A 96 -5.81 15.39 11.42
N ALA A 97 -6.45 14.57 12.27
CA ALA A 97 -5.77 13.85 13.35
C ALA A 97 -4.75 12.84 12.82
N PHE A 98 -5.05 12.18 11.67
CA PHE A 98 -4.12 11.29 11.00
C PHE A 98 -2.92 12.06 10.43
N PHE A 99 -3.17 13.20 9.78
CA PHE A 99 -2.12 14.09 9.29
C PHE A 99 -1.18 14.55 10.42
N GLU A 100 -1.72 15.05 11.54
CA GLU A 100 -0.91 15.50 12.68
C GLU A 100 -0.04 14.37 13.24
N TYR A 101 -0.57 13.15 13.30
CA TYR A 101 0.19 11.98 13.73
C TYR A 101 1.36 11.66 12.82
N LEU A 102 1.16 11.68 11.49
CA LEU A 102 2.20 11.41 10.50
C LEU A 102 3.28 12.48 10.49
N LYS A 103 2.90 13.73 10.68
CA LYS A 103 3.82 14.89 10.72
C LYS A 103 4.90 14.73 11.80
N GLU A 104 4.57 14.08 12.92
CA GLU A 104 5.48 13.84 14.04
C GLU A 104 6.41 12.64 13.86
N THR A 105 6.60 12.14 12.63
CA THR A 105 7.42 10.97 12.33
C THR A 105 8.65 11.29 11.48
N ASP A 106 9.70 10.45 11.60
CA ASP A 106 10.99 10.62 10.89
C ASP A 106 11.26 9.53 9.84
N TYR A 107 10.24 8.78 9.39
CA TYR A 107 10.43 7.81 8.30
C TYR A 107 10.85 8.46 7.00
N ASP A 108 11.72 7.78 6.25
CA ASP A 108 12.20 8.20 4.92
C ASP A 108 11.10 8.19 3.86
N LEU A 109 10.17 7.25 4.01
CA LEU A 109 9.08 7.02 3.07
C LEU A 109 7.80 6.72 3.84
N LEU A 110 6.70 7.36 3.43
CA LEU A 110 5.36 7.05 3.88
C LEU A 110 4.62 6.32 2.75
N LEU A 111 4.17 5.09 3.00
CA LEU A 111 3.22 4.33 2.17
C LEU A 111 1.88 4.37 2.90
N ILE A 112 0.98 5.25 2.51
CA ILE A 112 -0.19 5.59 3.33
C ILE A 112 -1.48 5.69 2.52
N GLU A 113 -2.60 5.37 3.19
CA GLU A 113 -3.92 5.77 2.73
C GLU A 113 -4.06 7.29 2.89
N LEU A 114 -4.57 7.96 1.86
CA LEU A 114 -4.71 9.42 1.83
C LEU A 114 -6.12 9.91 2.10
N SER A 115 -7.05 9.01 2.37
CA SER A 115 -8.42 9.36 2.69
C SER A 115 -8.88 8.74 4.00
N HIS A 116 -9.81 9.39 4.67
CA HIS A 116 -10.51 8.90 5.85
C HIS A 116 -12.00 9.20 5.70
N ASN A 117 -12.83 8.17 5.62
CA ASN A 117 -14.27 8.31 5.36
C ASN A 117 -14.57 9.20 4.12
N GLY A 118 -13.83 8.96 3.03
CA GLY A 118 -13.99 9.68 1.77
C GLY A 118 -13.41 11.10 1.74
N LYS A 119 -12.93 11.65 2.87
CA LYS A 119 -12.24 12.94 2.93
C LYS A 119 -10.75 12.74 2.73
N PHE A 120 -10.18 13.37 1.72
CA PHE A 120 -8.75 13.32 1.41
C PHE A 120 -7.94 14.35 2.21
N MET A 121 -6.65 14.06 2.40
CA MET A 121 -5.66 15.07 2.76
C MET A 121 -5.60 16.14 1.66
N THR A 122 -5.30 17.38 2.08
CA THR A 122 -5.11 18.49 1.14
C THR A 122 -3.71 18.50 0.55
N LYS A 123 -3.52 19.25 -0.53
CA LYS A 123 -2.20 19.47 -1.14
C LYS A 123 -1.21 20.09 -0.14
N GLU A 124 -1.68 21.00 0.69
CA GLU A 124 -0.89 21.65 1.73
C GLU A 124 -0.43 20.64 2.79
N GLN A 125 -1.34 19.76 3.23
CA GLN A 125 -1.00 18.68 4.18
C GLN A 125 0.05 17.74 3.59
N ILE A 126 -0.10 17.31 2.33
CA ILE A 126 0.90 16.46 1.66
C ILE A 126 2.23 17.19 1.50
N SER A 127 2.22 18.49 1.18
CA SER A 127 3.46 19.29 1.12
C SER A 127 4.21 19.31 2.45
N VAL A 128 3.49 19.43 3.57
CA VAL A 128 4.07 19.34 4.91
C VAL A 128 4.60 17.93 5.19
N LEU A 129 3.85 16.88 4.84
CA LEU A 129 4.27 15.49 5.03
C LEU A 129 5.50 15.10 4.23
N LYS A 130 5.86 15.83 3.17
CA LYS A 130 7.12 15.63 2.45
C LYS A 130 8.37 16.03 3.25
N ARG A 131 8.18 16.49 4.49
CA ARG A 131 9.27 16.70 5.45
C ARG A 131 9.08 15.78 6.64
N LYS A 132 10.21 15.23 7.12
CA LYS A 132 10.31 14.52 8.38
C LYS A 132 10.13 15.50 9.54
N LYS A 133 9.85 15.01 10.74
CA LYS A 133 9.83 15.83 11.95
C LYS A 133 11.15 16.61 12.16
N ASN A 134 12.29 15.99 11.85
CA ASN A 134 13.63 16.62 11.93
C ASN A 134 13.92 17.63 10.82
N GLY A 135 12.99 17.88 9.89
CA GLY A 135 13.10 18.85 8.80
C GLY A 135 13.66 18.31 7.48
N ALA A 136 14.26 17.12 7.46
CA ALA A 136 14.77 16.51 6.24
C ALA A 136 13.63 16.12 5.26
N ILE A 137 13.95 16.02 3.97
CA ILE A 137 12.99 15.64 2.93
C ILE A 137 12.71 14.13 2.98
N ARG A 138 11.44 13.74 2.82
CA ARG A 138 11.00 12.36 2.64
C ARG A 138 10.03 12.21 1.46
N LYS A 139 9.72 10.97 1.07
CA LYS A 139 8.74 10.65 0.03
C LYS A 139 7.40 10.27 0.62
N VAL A 140 6.33 10.65 -0.07
CA VAL A 140 4.94 10.30 0.26
C VAL A 140 4.33 9.55 -0.92
N ILE A 141 4.02 8.27 -0.71
CA ILE A 141 3.45 7.36 -1.70
C ILE A 141 2.02 7.02 -1.28
N ALA A 142 1.07 7.23 -2.17
CA ALA A 142 -0.33 6.93 -1.95
C ALA A 142 -0.63 5.44 -2.13
N TYR A 143 -1.36 4.83 -1.21
CA TYR A 143 -1.97 3.53 -1.44
C TYR A 143 -3.06 3.63 -2.50
N PHE A 144 -3.04 2.70 -3.45
CA PHE A 144 -3.94 2.72 -4.60
C PHE A 144 -4.32 1.30 -5.05
N SER A 145 -5.48 0.81 -4.62
CA SER A 145 -6.05 -0.45 -5.11
C SER A 145 -6.58 -0.28 -6.52
N ILE A 146 -6.12 -1.11 -7.47
CA ILE A 146 -6.48 -1.04 -8.88
C ILE A 146 -7.29 -2.25 -9.38
N GLY A 147 -7.33 -3.33 -8.61
CA GLY A 147 -8.07 -4.55 -8.93
C GLY A 147 -9.27 -4.81 -8.02
N GLU A 148 -9.47 -3.98 -6.99
CA GLU A 148 -10.61 -4.08 -6.09
C GLU A 148 -11.20 -2.71 -5.77
N ALA A 149 -12.52 -2.67 -5.58
CA ALA A 149 -13.28 -1.47 -5.23
C ALA A 149 -13.66 -1.49 -3.75
N GLY A 150 -13.22 -0.47 -2.99
CA GLY A 150 -13.60 -0.31 -1.58
C GLY A 150 -14.92 0.46 -1.43
N ASN A 151 -15.85 -0.04 -0.62
CA ASN A 151 -17.13 0.62 -0.36
C ASN A 151 -17.02 1.87 0.55
N TYR A 152 -15.85 2.08 1.14
CA TYR A 152 -15.49 3.25 1.93
C TYR A 152 -14.83 4.37 1.09
N ARG A 153 -14.62 4.13 -0.20
CA ARG A 153 -13.98 5.07 -1.13
C ARG A 153 -14.96 6.12 -1.63
N SER A 154 -14.46 7.31 -1.93
CA SER A 154 -15.27 8.45 -2.40
C SER A 154 -16.00 8.23 -3.73
N TYR A 155 -15.60 7.25 -4.53
CA TYR A 155 -16.27 6.88 -5.79
C TYR A 155 -17.40 5.88 -5.59
N TRP A 156 -17.51 5.24 -4.40
CA TRP A 156 -18.55 4.26 -4.14
C TRP A 156 -19.93 4.93 -4.06
N LYS A 157 -20.90 4.36 -4.78
CA LYS A 157 -22.28 4.83 -4.75
C LYS A 157 -23.06 4.02 -3.72
N GLU A 158 -23.86 4.68 -2.90
CA GLU A 158 -24.65 4.04 -1.84
C GLU A 158 -25.57 2.93 -2.39
N GLU A 159 -26.13 3.12 -3.59
CA GLU A 159 -26.95 2.10 -4.26
C GLU A 159 -26.23 0.77 -4.51
N TRP A 160 -24.89 0.77 -4.63
CA TRP A 160 -24.09 -0.44 -4.83
C TRP A 160 -23.99 -1.33 -3.58
N ASN A 161 -24.42 -0.86 -2.41
CA ASN A 161 -24.60 -1.68 -1.22
C ASN A 161 -25.70 -2.75 -1.45
N ASN A 162 -26.66 -2.47 -2.34
CA ASN A 162 -27.63 -3.46 -2.78
C ASN A 162 -27.07 -4.24 -3.98
N LYS A 163 -26.87 -5.57 -3.79
CA LYS A 163 -26.29 -6.45 -4.81
C LYS A 163 -27.01 -6.36 -6.17
N SER A 164 -28.32 -6.17 -6.18
CA SER A 164 -29.13 -6.07 -7.42
C SER A 164 -28.90 -4.77 -8.20
N LYS A 165 -28.29 -3.76 -7.58
CA LYS A 165 -28.00 -2.46 -8.20
C LYS A 165 -26.53 -2.27 -8.54
N ARG A 166 -25.70 -3.28 -8.27
CA ARG A 166 -24.28 -3.23 -8.61
C ARG A 166 -24.08 -3.29 -10.11
N PRO A 167 -23.17 -2.49 -10.66
CA PRO A 167 -22.78 -2.62 -12.05
C PRO A 167 -22.08 -3.97 -12.30
N ASN A 168 -22.11 -4.47 -13.51
CA ASN A 168 -21.58 -5.79 -13.88
C ASN A 168 -20.06 -5.96 -13.64
N TRP A 169 -19.34 -4.88 -13.48
CA TRP A 169 -17.91 -4.93 -13.20
C TRP A 169 -17.59 -5.17 -11.71
N ILE A 170 -18.55 -5.00 -10.77
CA ILE A 170 -18.41 -5.43 -9.38
C ILE A 170 -18.83 -6.90 -9.29
N VAL A 171 -17.87 -7.80 -9.05
CA VAL A 171 -18.12 -9.25 -9.10
C VAL A 171 -18.63 -9.78 -7.77
N GLU A 172 -17.81 -9.69 -6.74
CA GLU A 172 -18.10 -10.19 -5.40
C GLU A 172 -17.24 -9.51 -4.36
N GLU A 173 -17.65 -9.59 -3.10
CA GLU A 173 -16.87 -9.09 -1.98
C GLU A 173 -15.67 -10.00 -1.74
N ASN A 174 -14.52 -9.40 -1.42
CA ASN A 174 -13.32 -10.13 -1.06
C ASN A 174 -13.56 -10.89 0.25
N PRO A 175 -13.35 -12.23 0.29
CA PRO A 175 -13.66 -13.05 1.47
C PRO A 175 -12.75 -12.74 2.69
N TYR A 176 -11.61 -12.09 2.47
CA TYR A 176 -10.63 -11.77 3.51
C TYR A 176 -10.67 -10.30 3.94
N TRP A 177 -11.14 -9.40 3.06
CA TRP A 177 -11.19 -7.95 3.28
C TRP A 177 -12.61 -7.44 3.09
N LYS A 178 -13.33 -7.36 4.21
CA LYS A 178 -14.72 -6.88 4.20
C LYS A 178 -14.78 -5.43 3.72
N GLY A 179 -15.69 -5.17 2.79
CA GLY A 179 -15.86 -3.86 2.18
C GLY A 179 -15.06 -3.65 0.91
N ASP A 180 -14.13 -4.56 0.57
CA ASP A 180 -13.43 -4.57 -0.71
C ASP A 180 -14.07 -5.57 -1.67
N PHE A 181 -14.23 -5.19 -2.92
CA PHE A 181 -14.93 -5.96 -3.94
C PHE A 181 -14.03 -6.22 -5.13
N ILE A 182 -13.89 -7.49 -5.51
CA ILE A 182 -13.21 -7.91 -6.74
C ILE A 182 -13.93 -7.31 -7.93
N VAL A 183 -13.18 -6.69 -8.85
CA VAL A 183 -13.73 -6.02 -10.01
C VAL A 183 -13.22 -6.60 -11.32
N LYS A 184 -14.00 -6.50 -12.39
CA LYS A 184 -13.53 -6.72 -13.76
C LYS A 184 -12.61 -5.56 -14.14
N TYR A 185 -11.33 -5.67 -13.83
CA TYR A 185 -10.33 -4.61 -14.01
C TYR A 185 -10.17 -4.17 -15.48
N TRP A 186 -10.65 -4.97 -16.44
CA TRP A 186 -10.70 -4.62 -17.87
C TRP A 186 -11.91 -3.76 -18.26
N SER A 187 -12.94 -3.63 -17.39
CA SER A 187 -14.12 -2.78 -17.65
C SER A 187 -13.73 -1.32 -17.89
N SER A 188 -14.31 -0.72 -18.90
CA SER A 188 -14.09 0.71 -19.21
C SER A 188 -14.57 1.63 -18.09
N GLU A 189 -15.67 1.28 -17.41
CA GLU A 189 -16.19 2.05 -16.29
C GLU A 189 -15.22 2.01 -15.08
N TRP A 190 -14.71 0.83 -14.75
CA TRP A 190 -13.72 0.70 -13.69
C TRP A 190 -12.41 1.43 -14.01
N LYS A 191 -11.93 1.28 -15.25
CA LYS A 191 -10.74 2.01 -15.73
C LYS A 191 -10.90 3.52 -15.61
N GLN A 192 -12.13 4.04 -15.87
CA GLN A 192 -12.40 5.46 -15.70
C GLN A 192 -12.35 5.88 -14.23
N ILE A 193 -12.92 5.08 -13.31
CA ILE A 193 -12.86 5.32 -11.85
C ILE A 193 -11.39 5.35 -11.39
N VAL A 194 -10.58 4.38 -11.80
CA VAL A 194 -9.14 4.32 -11.48
C VAL A 194 -8.42 5.59 -11.98
N LYS A 195 -8.70 6.01 -13.21
CA LYS A 195 -8.10 7.21 -13.82
C LYS A 195 -8.49 8.48 -13.07
N ASP A 196 -9.76 8.62 -12.69
CA ASP A 196 -10.25 9.79 -11.97
C ASP A 196 -9.67 9.85 -10.55
N TYR A 197 -9.54 8.69 -9.90
CA TYR A 197 -8.91 8.58 -8.58
C TYR A 197 -7.41 8.92 -8.66
N GLN A 198 -6.69 8.40 -9.66
CA GLN A 198 -5.29 8.75 -9.93
C GLN A 198 -5.14 10.27 -10.11
N LYS A 199 -5.97 10.89 -10.96
CA LYS A 199 -5.92 12.33 -11.19
C LYS A 199 -6.04 13.12 -9.88
N LYS A 200 -6.93 12.68 -8.99
CA LYS A 200 -7.07 13.28 -7.66
C LYS A 200 -5.82 13.17 -6.81
N LEU A 201 -5.15 12.00 -6.83
CA LEU A 201 -3.87 11.80 -6.14
C LEU A 201 -2.76 12.68 -6.71
N ASP A 202 -2.73 12.85 -8.04
CA ASP A 202 -1.78 13.77 -8.73
C ASP A 202 -2.00 15.22 -8.31
N GLU A 203 -3.25 15.67 -8.24
CA GLU A 203 -3.63 17.05 -7.87
C GLU A 203 -3.21 17.40 -6.43
N ILE A 204 -3.28 16.46 -5.50
CA ILE A 204 -2.81 16.64 -4.11
C ILE A 204 -1.29 16.49 -3.98
N GLY A 205 -0.61 16.04 -5.02
CA GLY A 205 0.83 16.15 -5.19
C GLY A 205 1.65 15.08 -4.49
N VAL A 206 1.23 13.82 -4.48
CA VAL A 206 2.02 12.67 -4.00
C VAL A 206 3.28 12.44 -4.85
N ASP A 207 4.25 11.70 -4.33
CA ASP A 207 5.47 11.36 -5.07
C ASP A 207 5.32 10.09 -5.94
N GLY A 208 4.22 9.36 -5.78
CA GLY A 208 3.92 8.13 -6.53
C GLY A 208 2.84 7.29 -5.87
N TYR A 209 2.68 6.05 -6.34
CA TYR A 209 1.63 5.13 -5.89
C TYR A 209 2.18 3.79 -5.45
N LEU A 210 1.62 3.23 -4.39
CA LEU A 210 1.68 1.82 -4.07
C LEU A 210 0.48 1.15 -4.74
N LEU A 211 0.69 0.53 -5.90
CA LEU A 211 -0.36 -0.19 -6.61
C LEU A 211 -0.60 -1.53 -5.93
N ASP A 212 -1.80 -1.70 -5.41
CA ASP A 212 -2.23 -2.93 -4.74
C ASP A 212 -3.29 -3.65 -5.57
N THR A 213 -3.55 -4.90 -5.21
CA THR A 213 -4.50 -5.80 -5.89
C THR A 213 -4.18 -6.03 -7.39
N VAL A 214 -2.91 -5.90 -7.75
CA VAL A 214 -2.41 -6.16 -9.10
C VAL A 214 -2.56 -7.62 -9.53
N ASP A 215 -2.73 -8.50 -8.56
CA ASP A 215 -2.91 -9.94 -8.71
C ASP A 215 -4.39 -10.38 -8.77
N THR A 216 -5.33 -9.44 -8.81
CA THR A 216 -6.77 -9.72 -8.95
C THR A 216 -7.10 -10.62 -10.15
N TYR A 217 -6.27 -10.61 -11.19
CA TYR A 217 -6.43 -11.49 -12.34
C TYR A 217 -6.45 -12.99 -11.97
N TYR A 218 -5.76 -13.40 -10.92
CA TYR A 218 -5.78 -14.79 -10.43
C TYR A 218 -7.18 -15.26 -10.03
N ASN A 219 -8.03 -14.37 -9.53
CA ASN A 219 -9.42 -14.72 -9.18
C ASN A 219 -10.21 -15.15 -10.42
N PHE A 220 -9.90 -14.57 -11.59
CA PHE A 220 -10.56 -14.87 -12.85
C PHE A 220 -9.96 -16.10 -13.52
N GLU A 221 -8.63 -16.24 -13.51
CA GLU A 221 -7.93 -17.43 -14.02
C GLU A 221 -8.38 -18.68 -13.25
N ASP A 222 -8.35 -18.66 -11.91
CA ASP A 222 -8.77 -19.78 -11.06
C ASP A 222 -10.25 -20.18 -11.32
N LYS A 223 -11.14 -19.20 -11.52
CA LYS A 223 -12.55 -19.47 -11.88
C LYS A 223 -12.67 -20.03 -13.28
N SER A 224 -11.91 -19.51 -14.24
CA SER A 224 -11.92 -20.04 -15.62
C SER A 224 -11.42 -21.49 -15.68
N GLU A 225 -10.35 -21.80 -14.94
CA GLU A 225 -9.84 -23.17 -14.84
C GLU A 225 -10.86 -24.12 -14.21
N LYS A 226 -11.51 -23.72 -13.11
CA LYS A 226 -12.52 -24.52 -12.40
C LYS A 226 -13.80 -24.74 -13.20
N THR A 227 -14.20 -23.79 -14.01
CA THR A 227 -15.48 -23.83 -14.75
C THR A 227 -15.32 -24.26 -16.21
N GLY A 228 -14.10 -24.25 -16.75
CA GLY A 228 -13.83 -24.46 -18.16
C GLY A 228 -14.37 -23.36 -19.09
N LYS A 229 -14.72 -22.19 -18.53
CA LYS A 229 -15.29 -21.04 -19.26
C LYS A 229 -14.40 -19.81 -19.06
N LEU A 230 -14.17 -19.08 -20.13
CA LEU A 230 -13.60 -17.73 -20.02
C LEU A 230 -14.59 -16.84 -19.23
N ILE A 231 -14.07 -16.06 -18.31
CA ILE A 231 -14.87 -15.10 -17.55
C ILE A 231 -14.64 -13.72 -18.18
N ASP A 232 -15.66 -13.27 -18.93
CA ASP A 232 -15.70 -11.96 -19.59
C ASP A 232 -16.27 -10.87 -18.64
#